data_13bc69f4c291c200ba6ddc6bc543c484
#
_entry.id   13bc69f4c291c200ba6ddc6bc543c484
#
_cell.length_a   1.000
_cell.length_b   1.000
_cell.length_c   1.000
_cell.angle_alpha   90.00
_cell.angle_beta   90.00
_cell.angle_gamma   90.00
#
_symmetry.space_group_name_H-M   'P 1'
#
loop_
_entity.id
_entity.type
_entity.pdbx_description
1 polymer ?
#
loop_
_entity_poly.entity_id
_entity_poly.type
_entity_poly.pdbx_seq_one_letter_code
_entity_poly.pdbx_strand_id
1 'polypeptide(L)'
;MNKMTLTHLSNITAYDDISCPSKAIKRGMHCPLFGCILLTKYIADMPFLIVGTDECGFYGREIIKVVADDPLSYPVYTYSIEENDVVYGCGEDLLKSLQQIQKTESPTAICVVSTCVPELIGEDISGVVFEASRQLKLPIIHCPAHNFGENSHVDGQSDLMAALSELMRPCERIEKSVNLLCGRGEADEDSEITRWLVQNGVNICVRFPGRCTVADIQNAPSASLNIVTDPIGLKLAKKMLEQYKTPYILFGKYADPKRILSCYKSLQRHLKLAEDPFWEKRAIQLQALWEQIGYCVEGKQYIYSNSPLISIDMILMLERYGAKPLAYYVISKNDFERELFPEFKHSNVDPLVALLADFGISERLLEIYKPDFFIGRLSENLIRKTEISCLDFEGVSIGQGFDALQAVLEYIMKALGGQT
;
A
#
# COMPACT_ATOMS: atom_id res chain seq x y z
N MET A 1 -19.19 -27.74 -15.26
CA MET A 1 -19.27 -26.44 -14.57
C MET A 1 -18.37 -26.53 -13.33
N ASN A 2 -17.14 -26.02 -13.41
CA ASN A 2 -16.26 -25.97 -12.23
C ASN A 2 -16.90 -25.04 -11.20
N LYS A 3 -17.25 -25.59 -10.03
CA LYS A 3 -17.64 -24.79 -8.87
C LYS A 3 -16.43 -23.90 -8.50
N MET A 4 -16.49 -22.64 -8.83
CA MET A 4 -15.62 -21.64 -8.18
C MET A 4 -16.03 -21.63 -6.71
N THR A 5 -15.19 -22.15 -5.85
CA THR A 5 -15.46 -22.25 -4.42
C THR A 5 -15.01 -20.94 -3.75
N LEU A 6 -15.87 -19.93 -3.78
CA LEU A 6 -15.78 -18.85 -2.82
C LEU A 6 -16.07 -19.43 -1.43
N THR A 7 -15.34 -18.97 -0.43
CA THR A 7 -15.43 -19.49 0.93
C THR A 7 -16.17 -18.50 1.81
N HIS A 8 -17.17 -18.96 2.55
CA HIS A 8 -17.83 -18.14 3.56
C HIS A 8 -16.86 -17.75 4.68
N LEU A 9 -16.99 -16.52 5.20
CA LEU A 9 -16.17 -16.01 6.29
C LEU A 9 -16.15 -16.98 7.48
N SER A 10 -17.26 -17.61 7.81
CA SER A 10 -17.38 -18.61 8.89
C SER A 10 -16.39 -19.77 8.75
N ASN A 11 -16.04 -20.16 7.52
CA ASN A 11 -15.13 -21.27 7.21
C ASN A 11 -13.65 -20.85 7.12
N ILE A 12 -13.32 -19.57 7.25
CA ILE A 12 -11.95 -19.06 7.24
C ILE A 12 -11.47 -18.98 8.68
N THR A 13 -10.33 -19.59 9.00
CA THR A 13 -9.78 -19.61 10.36
C THR A 13 -8.96 -18.37 10.66
N ALA A 14 -8.03 -18.02 9.78
CA ALA A 14 -7.17 -16.87 9.93
C ALA A 14 -7.22 -15.99 8.67
N TYR A 15 -6.86 -14.70 8.80
CA TYR A 15 -6.81 -13.77 7.67
C TYR A 15 -5.92 -14.27 6.53
N ASP A 16 -4.81 -14.94 6.89
CA ASP A 16 -3.86 -15.46 5.93
C ASP A 16 -4.37 -16.70 5.17
N ASP A 17 -5.45 -17.35 5.64
CA ASP A 17 -6.11 -18.48 4.94
C ASP A 17 -6.99 -18.01 3.78
N ILE A 18 -7.26 -16.71 3.66
CA ILE A 18 -8.00 -16.16 2.51
C ILE A 18 -7.17 -16.42 1.26
N SER A 19 -7.73 -17.13 0.29
CA SER A 19 -7.04 -17.58 -0.90
C SER A 19 -7.77 -17.21 -2.20
N CYS A 20 -7.05 -17.30 -3.30
CA CYS A 20 -7.63 -17.15 -4.63
C CYS A 20 -8.60 -18.31 -4.92
N PRO A 21 -9.77 -18.03 -5.48
CA PRO A 21 -10.79 -19.05 -5.75
C PRO A 21 -10.40 -19.99 -6.90
N SER A 22 -9.39 -19.64 -7.70
CA SER A 22 -8.87 -20.44 -8.82
C SER A 22 -7.44 -20.02 -9.14
N LYS A 23 -6.65 -20.98 -9.68
CA LYS A 23 -5.32 -20.68 -10.24
C LYS A 23 -5.40 -19.95 -11.59
N ALA A 24 -6.49 -20.16 -12.34
CA ALA A 24 -6.74 -19.53 -13.63
C ALA A 24 -7.72 -18.37 -13.46
N ILE A 25 -7.24 -17.24 -13.02
CA ILE A 25 -7.99 -15.99 -12.87
C ILE A 25 -7.38 -14.88 -13.71
N LYS A 26 -8.21 -13.93 -14.14
CA LYS A 26 -7.71 -12.68 -14.73
C LYS A 26 -7.23 -11.77 -13.59
N ARG A 27 -5.95 -11.87 -13.25
CA ARG A 27 -5.37 -11.04 -12.20
C ARG A 27 -5.32 -9.59 -12.67
N GLY A 28 -5.97 -8.69 -11.95
CA GLY A 28 -5.90 -7.25 -12.17
C GLY A 28 -4.70 -6.57 -11.51
N MET A 29 -3.75 -7.34 -10.98
CA MET A 29 -2.61 -6.84 -10.21
C MET A 29 -1.32 -6.97 -11.01
N HIS A 30 -0.50 -5.93 -10.93
CA HIS A 30 0.84 -5.94 -11.49
C HIS A 30 1.82 -6.74 -10.62
N CYS A 31 2.95 -7.15 -11.19
CA CYS A 31 4.01 -7.85 -10.47
C CYS A 31 4.74 -6.92 -9.47
N PRO A 32 5.53 -7.46 -8.52
CA PRO A 32 6.29 -6.66 -7.56
C PRO A 32 7.23 -5.64 -8.18
N LEU A 33 7.87 -5.95 -9.33
CA LEU A 33 8.71 -5.00 -10.06
C LEU A 33 7.97 -3.68 -10.36
N PHE A 34 6.69 -3.76 -10.77
CA PHE A 34 5.88 -2.56 -10.98
C PHE A 34 5.83 -1.69 -9.72
N GLY A 35 5.64 -2.33 -8.56
CA GLY A 35 5.63 -1.64 -7.28
C GLY A 35 6.93 -0.92 -6.97
N CYS A 36 8.07 -1.58 -7.19
CA CYS A 36 9.39 -0.97 -7.01
C CYS A 36 9.57 0.24 -7.92
N ILE A 37 9.26 0.09 -9.21
CA ILE A 37 9.41 1.17 -10.20
C ILE A 37 8.54 2.39 -9.85
N LEU A 38 7.34 2.18 -9.34
CA LEU A 38 6.48 3.30 -8.92
C LEU A 38 7.09 4.17 -7.81
N LEU A 39 8.02 3.64 -7.02
CA LEU A 39 8.68 4.36 -5.94
C LEU A 39 9.98 5.07 -6.37
N THR A 40 10.55 4.73 -7.52
CA THR A 40 11.82 5.30 -7.98
C THR A 40 11.80 6.83 -8.06
N LYS A 41 10.67 7.39 -8.51
CA LYS A 41 10.51 8.84 -8.67
C LYS A 41 10.58 9.66 -7.37
N TYR A 42 10.51 8.99 -6.23
CA TYR A 42 10.52 9.65 -4.92
C TYR A 42 11.93 9.80 -4.32
N ILE A 43 12.95 9.13 -4.90
CA ILE A 43 14.33 9.18 -4.40
C ILE A 43 15.23 9.80 -5.47
N ALA A 44 15.66 11.03 -5.24
CA ALA A 44 16.23 11.88 -6.28
C ALA A 44 17.64 11.47 -6.74
N ASP A 45 18.47 10.89 -5.86
CA ASP A 45 19.91 10.66 -6.05
C ASP A 45 20.32 9.19 -5.96
N MET A 46 19.37 8.28 -6.24
CA MET A 46 19.58 6.85 -6.20
C MET A 46 19.10 6.20 -7.53
N PRO A 47 20.01 5.86 -8.45
CA PRO A 47 19.67 5.06 -9.61
C PRO A 47 19.22 3.65 -9.23
N PHE A 48 18.37 3.08 -10.07
CA PHE A 48 17.85 1.72 -9.94
C PHE A 48 18.38 0.84 -11.07
N LEU A 49 18.82 -0.36 -10.71
CA LEU A 49 19.26 -1.38 -11.67
C LEU A 49 18.32 -2.58 -11.59
N ILE A 50 17.50 -2.79 -12.61
CA ILE A 50 16.67 -3.99 -12.76
C ILE A 50 17.57 -5.12 -13.25
N VAL A 51 17.63 -6.23 -12.51
CA VAL A 51 18.31 -7.47 -12.92
C VAL A 51 17.25 -8.48 -13.30
N GLY A 52 17.20 -8.83 -14.60
CA GLY A 52 16.16 -9.72 -15.13
C GLY A 52 16.24 -9.92 -16.63
N THR A 53 15.12 -10.26 -17.24
CA THR A 53 15.05 -10.38 -18.72
C THR A 53 14.84 -9.02 -19.38
N ASP A 54 15.06 -8.96 -20.70
CA ASP A 54 14.79 -7.76 -21.50
C ASP A 54 13.35 -7.27 -21.37
N GLU A 55 12.40 -8.21 -21.22
CA GLU A 55 10.98 -7.87 -21.04
C GLU A 55 10.74 -7.16 -19.71
N CYS A 56 11.42 -7.56 -18.64
CA CYS A 56 11.34 -6.87 -17.36
C CYS A 56 11.89 -5.44 -17.46
N GLY A 57 13.00 -5.25 -18.17
CA GLY A 57 13.57 -3.95 -18.44
C GLY A 57 12.69 -3.07 -19.31
N PHE A 58 12.12 -3.62 -20.37
CA PHE A 58 11.17 -2.93 -21.24
C PHE A 58 9.94 -2.49 -20.44
N TYR A 59 9.35 -3.40 -19.67
CA TYR A 59 8.20 -3.13 -18.81
C TYR A 59 8.50 -2.01 -17.81
N GLY A 60 9.66 -2.06 -17.15
CA GLY A 60 10.08 -0.99 -16.22
C GLY A 60 10.15 0.38 -16.89
N ARG A 61 10.72 0.48 -18.10
CA ARG A 61 10.79 1.73 -18.87
C ARG A 61 9.42 2.25 -19.29
N GLU A 62 8.51 1.37 -19.70
CA GLU A 62 7.14 1.78 -20.08
C GLU A 62 6.37 2.32 -18.87
N ILE A 63 6.57 1.74 -17.67
CA ILE A 63 5.96 2.26 -16.44
C ILE A 63 6.49 3.66 -16.14
N ILE A 64 7.80 3.89 -16.24
CA ILE A 64 8.39 5.21 -15.97
C ILE A 64 7.79 6.28 -16.88
N LYS A 65 7.58 6.00 -18.15
CA LYS A 65 6.95 6.94 -19.09
C LYS A 65 5.54 7.37 -18.66
N VAL A 66 4.83 6.49 -17.94
CA VAL A 66 3.45 6.79 -17.47
C VAL A 66 3.45 7.51 -16.13
N VAL A 67 4.42 7.23 -15.25
CA VAL A 67 4.38 7.70 -13.85
C VAL A 67 5.32 8.85 -13.54
N ALA A 68 6.27 9.15 -14.41
CA ALA A 68 7.23 10.23 -14.25
C ALA A 68 6.82 11.46 -15.04
N ASP A 69 6.95 12.64 -14.43
CA ASP A 69 6.72 13.93 -15.10
C ASP A 69 7.77 14.16 -16.19
N ASP A 70 9.01 13.70 -15.95
CA ASP A 70 10.11 13.66 -16.92
C ASP A 70 10.80 12.29 -16.89
N PRO A 71 10.42 11.36 -17.79
CA PRO A 71 10.96 10.00 -17.82
C PRO A 71 12.48 9.90 -18.02
N LEU A 72 13.08 10.92 -18.62
CA LEU A 72 14.53 10.94 -18.89
C LEU A 72 15.36 11.34 -17.66
N SER A 73 14.75 11.95 -16.67
CA SER A 73 15.44 12.35 -15.44
C SER A 73 15.59 11.24 -14.41
N TYR A 74 14.99 10.06 -14.65
CA TYR A 74 15.05 8.94 -13.71
C TYR A 74 16.03 7.88 -14.20
N PRO A 75 17.17 7.68 -13.51
CA PRO A 75 18.17 6.71 -13.91
C PRO A 75 17.74 5.29 -13.52
N VAL A 76 16.93 4.66 -14.36
CA VAL A 76 16.58 3.24 -14.24
C VAL A 76 17.25 2.47 -15.36
N TYR A 77 18.16 1.61 -14.96
CA TYR A 77 18.98 0.75 -15.81
C TYR A 77 18.43 -0.67 -15.81
N THR A 78 18.82 -1.46 -16.80
CA THR A 78 18.53 -2.89 -16.88
C THR A 78 19.82 -3.65 -17.12
N TYR A 79 20.06 -4.66 -16.33
CA TYR A 79 20.99 -5.75 -16.61
C TYR A 79 20.17 -6.92 -17.12
N SER A 80 20.28 -7.22 -18.41
CA SER A 80 19.58 -8.33 -19.05
C SER A 80 20.35 -9.62 -18.86
N ILE A 81 19.72 -10.61 -18.23
CA ILE A 81 20.28 -11.93 -18.03
C ILE A 81 20.27 -12.69 -19.35
N GLU A 82 21.44 -13.12 -19.80
CA GLU A 82 21.66 -13.90 -21.01
C GLU A 82 21.80 -15.39 -20.68
N GLU A 83 21.85 -16.25 -21.75
CA GLU A 83 21.99 -17.71 -21.58
C GLU A 83 23.27 -18.10 -20.82
N ASN A 84 24.37 -17.37 -21.05
CA ASN A 84 25.63 -17.58 -20.33
C ASN A 84 25.51 -17.28 -18.84
N ASP A 85 24.77 -16.24 -18.46
CA ASP A 85 24.54 -15.87 -17.05
C ASP A 85 23.77 -16.97 -16.31
N VAL A 86 22.82 -17.62 -16.99
CA VAL A 86 22.06 -18.75 -16.41
C VAL A 86 22.96 -19.95 -16.08
N VAL A 87 24.03 -20.16 -16.87
CA VAL A 87 24.92 -21.31 -16.70
C VAL A 87 26.11 -21.03 -15.80
N TYR A 88 26.71 -19.85 -15.91
CA TYR A 88 27.95 -19.48 -15.25
C TYR A 88 27.79 -18.43 -14.15
N GLY A 89 26.62 -17.87 -13.97
CA GLY A 89 26.35 -16.77 -13.07
C GLY A 89 26.63 -15.40 -13.70
N CYS A 90 25.98 -14.36 -13.19
CA CYS A 90 26.10 -12.99 -13.70
C CYS A 90 27.00 -12.08 -12.85
N GLY A 91 27.59 -12.57 -11.76
CA GLY A 91 28.24 -11.77 -10.72
C GLY A 91 29.30 -10.79 -11.21
N GLU A 92 30.24 -11.23 -12.11
CA GLU A 92 31.29 -10.35 -12.61
C GLU A 92 30.76 -9.24 -13.52
N ASP A 93 29.81 -9.54 -14.40
CA ASP A 93 29.29 -8.58 -15.36
C ASP A 93 28.28 -7.63 -14.70
N LEU A 94 27.55 -8.09 -13.70
CA LEU A 94 26.72 -7.25 -12.85
C LEU A 94 27.59 -6.23 -12.07
N LEU A 95 28.74 -6.66 -11.53
CA LEU A 95 29.71 -5.76 -10.87
C LEU A 95 30.22 -4.68 -11.85
N LYS A 96 30.58 -5.06 -13.09
CA LYS A 96 31.00 -4.10 -14.13
C LYS A 96 29.90 -3.10 -14.46
N SER A 97 28.65 -3.56 -14.52
CA SER A 97 27.47 -2.69 -14.75
C SER A 97 27.29 -1.68 -13.62
N LEU A 98 27.42 -2.11 -12.37
CA LEU A 98 27.39 -1.21 -11.20
C LEU A 98 28.51 -0.18 -11.21
N GLN A 99 29.74 -0.58 -11.62
CA GLN A 99 30.87 0.34 -11.81
C GLN A 99 30.59 1.40 -12.89
N GLN A 100 29.93 0.98 -13.98
CA GLN A 100 29.55 1.90 -15.05
C GLN A 100 28.50 2.91 -14.56
N ILE A 101 27.48 2.46 -13.87
CA ILE A 101 26.45 3.36 -13.27
C ILE A 101 27.10 4.35 -12.32
N GLN A 102 28.01 3.91 -11.45
CA GLN A 102 28.74 4.81 -10.55
C GLN A 102 29.50 5.90 -11.29
N LYS A 103 30.17 5.55 -12.41
CA LYS A 103 30.95 6.51 -13.21
C LYS A 103 30.06 7.50 -13.96
N THR A 104 28.90 7.04 -14.44
CA THR A 104 27.98 7.84 -15.25
C THR A 104 27.16 8.80 -14.40
N GLU A 105 26.59 8.32 -13.31
CA GLU A 105 25.62 9.06 -12.48
C GLU A 105 26.27 9.75 -11.27
N SER A 106 27.42 9.26 -10.81
CA SER A 106 28.02 9.71 -9.53
C SER A 106 27.03 9.69 -8.36
N PRO A 107 26.29 8.59 -8.15
CA PRO A 107 25.16 8.52 -7.22
C PRO A 107 25.60 8.48 -5.76
N THR A 108 24.67 8.81 -4.87
CA THR A 108 24.86 8.66 -3.41
C THR A 108 24.64 7.23 -2.93
N ALA A 109 23.78 6.47 -3.62
CA ALA A 109 23.54 5.03 -3.43
C ALA A 109 23.01 4.43 -4.74
N ILE A 110 22.98 3.09 -4.85
CA ILE A 110 22.33 2.36 -5.95
C ILE A 110 21.35 1.35 -5.36
N CYS A 111 20.18 1.18 -5.97
CA CYS A 111 19.25 0.10 -5.64
C CYS A 111 19.24 -0.93 -6.77
N VAL A 112 19.56 -2.19 -6.44
CA VAL A 112 19.44 -3.32 -7.34
C VAL A 112 18.10 -4.01 -7.09
N VAL A 113 17.30 -4.18 -8.12
CA VAL A 113 16.00 -4.85 -8.07
C VAL A 113 16.07 -6.14 -8.87
N SER A 114 16.14 -7.30 -8.19
CA SER A 114 16.14 -8.60 -8.87
C SER A 114 14.71 -9.04 -9.21
N THR A 115 14.53 -9.63 -10.39
CA THR A 115 13.24 -10.13 -10.87
C THR A 115 13.14 -11.65 -10.74
N CYS A 116 12.15 -12.27 -11.40
CA CYS A 116 11.88 -13.70 -11.24
C CYS A 116 13.01 -14.60 -11.71
N VAL A 117 13.70 -14.28 -12.80
CA VAL A 117 14.69 -15.20 -13.39
C VAL A 117 15.92 -15.36 -12.51
N PRO A 118 16.63 -14.30 -12.07
CA PRO A 118 17.77 -14.45 -11.18
C PRO A 118 17.41 -15.19 -9.87
N GLU A 119 16.26 -14.91 -9.32
CA GLU A 119 15.77 -15.58 -8.10
C GLU A 119 15.49 -17.08 -8.35
N LEU A 120 14.92 -17.42 -9.51
CA LEU A 120 14.58 -18.79 -9.87
C LEU A 120 15.81 -19.68 -10.10
N ILE A 121 16.83 -19.13 -10.73
CA ILE A 121 18.10 -19.85 -10.99
C ILE A 121 19.01 -19.88 -9.75
N GLY A 122 18.65 -19.17 -8.68
CA GLY A 122 19.40 -19.13 -7.44
C GLY A 122 20.68 -18.28 -7.50
N GLU A 123 20.68 -17.23 -8.34
CA GLU A 123 21.81 -16.31 -8.42
C GLU A 123 21.92 -15.48 -7.12
N ASP A 124 23.12 -15.43 -6.56
CA ASP A 124 23.38 -14.69 -5.33
C ASP A 124 23.56 -13.18 -5.55
N ILE A 125 22.48 -12.52 -6.01
CA ILE A 125 22.48 -11.07 -6.24
C ILE A 125 22.84 -10.31 -4.95
N SER A 126 22.40 -10.79 -3.79
CA SER A 126 22.73 -10.17 -2.48
C SER A 126 24.22 -10.17 -2.20
N GLY A 127 24.89 -11.29 -2.47
CA GLY A 127 26.34 -11.41 -2.32
C GLY A 127 27.11 -10.51 -3.30
N VAL A 128 26.67 -10.43 -4.54
CA VAL A 128 27.27 -9.53 -5.56
C VAL A 128 27.10 -8.07 -5.12
N VAL A 129 25.92 -7.67 -4.67
CA VAL A 129 25.62 -6.31 -4.20
C VAL A 129 26.48 -5.95 -2.98
N PHE A 130 26.62 -6.87 -2.03
CA PHE A 130 27.47 -6.68 -0.84
C PHE A 130 28.93 -6.44 -1.24
N GLU A 131 29.50 -7.28 -2.10
CA GLU A 131 30.87 -7.14 -2.55
C GLU A 131 31.08 -5.89 -3.41
N ALA A 132 30.14 -5.56 -4.31
CA ALA A 132 30.16 -4.34 -5.09
C ALA A 132 30.16 -3.09 -4.21
N SER A 133 29.31 -3.07 -3.16
CA SER A 133 29.24 -1.95 -2.22
C SER A 133 30.59 -1.70 -1.53
N ARG A 134 31.29 -2.79 -1.14
CA ARG A 134 32.63 -2.70 -0.54
C ARG A 134 33.70 -2.19 -1.53
N GLN A 135 33.72 -2.75 -2.73
CA GLN A 135 34.72 -2.41 -3.75
C GLN A 135 34.55 -0.95 -4.25
N LEU A 136 33.33 -0.54 -4.48
CA LEU A 136 32.98 0.79 -5.00
C LEU A 136 32.95 1.86 -3.91
N LYS A 137 32.98 1.45 -2.62
CA LYS A 137 32.80 2.36 -1.46
C LYS A 137 31.54 3.20 -1.59
N LEU A 138 30.48 2.61 -2.11
CA LEU A 138 29.19 3.21 -2.39
C LEU A 138 28.10 2.32 -1.76
N PRO A 139 27.15 2.87 -1.00
CA PRO A 139 26.01 2.09 -0.52
C PRO A 139 25.23 1.53 -1.72
N ILE A 140 25.09 0.20 -1.76
CA ILE A 140 24.26 -0.50 -2.75
C ILE A 140 23.34 -1.41 -1.97
N ILE A 141 22.03 -1.31 -2.22
CA ILE A 141 21.02 -2.14 -1.58
C ILE A 141 20.36 -3.07 -2.58
N HIS A 142 19.82 -4.18 -2.09
CA HIS A 142 19.12 -5.17 -2.89
C HIS A 142 17.65 -5.27 -2.47
N CYS A 143 16.77 -5.25 -3.48
CA CYS A 143 15.33 -5.47 -3.32
C CYS A 143 14.89 -6.61 -4.22
N PRO A 144 14.54 -7.80 -3.68
CA PRO A 144 13.97 -8.88 -4.46
C PRO A 144 12.52 -8.55 -4.83
N ALA A 145 12.23 -8.54 -6.14
CA ALA A 145 10.91 -8.19 -6.70
C ALA A 145 10.33 -9.35 -7.53
N HIS A 146 10.49 -10.58 -7.03
CA HIS A 146 10.00 -11.77 -7.71
C HIS A 146 8.50 -11.98 -7.50
N ASN A 147 7.84 -12.55 -8.51
CA ASN A 147 6.40 -12.84 -8.50
C ASN A 147 6.14 -14.34 -8.34
N PHE A 148 6.56 -14.91 -7.21
CA PHE A 148 6.26 -16.28 -6.87
C PHE A 148 5.04 -16.33 -5.93
N GLY A 149 3.99 -17.03 -6.34
CA GLY A 149 2.78 -17.14 -5.56
C GLY A 149 1.80 -15.97 -5.74
N GLU A 150 1.39 -15.35 -4.63
CA GLU A 150 0.34 -14.32 -4.59
C GLU A 150 0.88 -12.89 -4.45
N ASN A 151 2.20 -12.69 -4.65
CA ASN A 151 2.83 -11.37 -4.55
C ASN A 151 2.31 -10.41 -5.63
N SER A 152 2.15 -9.15 -5.25
CA SER A 152 1.64 -8.08 -6.09
C SER A 152 2.58 -6.87 -6.09
N HIS A 153 2.21 -5.83 -6.84
CA HIS A 153 2.94 -4.57 -6.80
C HIS A 153 2.94 -3.88 -5.42
N VAL A 154 1.92 -4.14 -4.58
CA VAL A 154 1.88 -3.62 -3.20
C VAL A 154 3.00 -4.25 -2.36
N ASP A 155 3.23 -5.56 -2.56
CA ASP A 155 4.34 -6.26 -1.90
C ASP A 155 5.68 -5.70 -2.35
N GLY A 156 5.87 -5.46 -3.65
CA GLY A 156 7.07 -4.83 -4.18
C GLY A 156 7.34 -3.44 -3.61
N GLN A 157 6.30 -2.61 -3.43
CA GLN A 157 6.44 -1.33 -2.75
C GLN A 157 6.90 -1.51 -1.29
N SER A 158 6.26 -2.41 -0.56
CA SER A 158 6.58 -2.68 0.83
C SER A 158 8.00 -3.24 1.01
N ASP A 159 8.45 -4.10 0.09
CA ASP A 159 9.78 -4.70 0.12
C ASP A 159 10.85 -3.66 -0.22
N LEU A 160 10.64 -2.80 -1.22
CA LEU A 160 11.55 -1.71 -1.52
C LEU A 160 11.65 -0.73 -0.34
N MET A 161 10.54 -0.32 0.26
CA MET A 161 10.58 0.52 1.46
C MET A 161 11.39 -0.15 2.59
N ALA A 162 11.19 -1.44 2.80
CA ALA A 162 11.94 -2.19 3.81
C ALA A 162 13.44 -2.27 3.49
N ALA A 163 13.83 -2.40 2.21
CA ALA A 163 15.22 -2.42 1.78
C ALA A 163 15.95 -1.10 2.06
N LEU A 164 15.25 0.05 2.03
CA LEU A 164 15.83 1.35 2.36
C LEU A 164 16.41 1.41 3.78
N SER A 165 15.97 0.52 4.70
CA SER A 165 16.57 0.45 6.04
C SER A 165 18.07 0.14 6.03
N GLU A 166 18.59 -0.45 4.95
CA GLU A 166 20.01 -0.76 4.78
C GLU A 166 20.87 0.49 4.53
N LEU A 167 20.24 1.58 4.06
CA LEU A 167 20.91 2.88 3.91
C LEU A 167 20.96 3.67 5.21
N MET A 168 20.09 3.37 6.17
CA MET A 168 19.92 4.13 7.39
C MET A 168 21.15 4.03 8.31
N ARG A 169 21.38 5.07 9.11
CA ARG A 169 22.50 5.16 10.03
C ARG A 169 22.01 5.50 11.44
N PRO A 170 22.68 5.00 12.49
CA PRO A 170 22.41 5.47 13.84
C PRO A 170 22.58 6.99 13.92
N CYS A 171 21.55 7.69 14.39
CA CYS A 171 21.51 9.14 14.51
C CYS A 171 21.05 9.54 15.91
N GLU A 172 21.43 10.74 16.35
CA GLU A 172 20.87 11.35 17.55
C GLU A 172 19.38 11.66 17.33
N ARG A 173 18.56 11.33 18.33
CA ARG A 173 17.11 11.55 18.24
C ARG A 173 16.76 13.01 18.38
N ILE A 174 15.87 13.45 17.51
CA ILE A 174 15.24 14.76 17.55
C ILE A 174 13.93 14.62 18.33
N GLU A 175 13.78 15.34 19.43
CA GLU A 175 12.51 15.37 20.16
C GLU A 175 11.40 15.98 19.31
N LYS A 176 10.15 15.55 19.52
CA LYS A 176 8.96 16.00 18.75
C LYS A 176 9.19 15.96 17.24
N SER A 177 9.67 14.82 16.77
CA SER A 177 9.89 14.58 15.35
C SER A 177 9.29 13.27 14.90
N VAL A 178 8.88 13.20 13.64
CA VAL A 178 8.24 12.01 13.07
C VAL A 178 8.76 11.73 11.67
N ASN A 179 8.66 10.46 11.27
CA ASN A 179 8.61 10.07 9.86
C ASN A 179 7.17 9.75 9.50
N LEU A 180 6.74 10.13 8.30
CA LEU A 180 5.48 9.72 7.71
C LEU A 180 5.74 8.61 6.69
N LEU A 181 5.28 7.40 7.01
CA LEU A 181 5.36 6.22 6.14
C LEU A 181 3.97 6.01 5.53
N CYS A 182 3.78 6.54 4.32
CA CYS A 182 2.47 6.76 3.72
C CYS A 182 2.32 6.03 2.37
N GLY A 183 1.13 6.05 1.80
CA GLY A 183 0.85 5.57 0.46
C GLY A 183 1.33 6.56 -0.62
N ARG A 184 1.38 6.08 -1.86
CA ARG A 184 1.70 6.94 -3.00
C ARG A 184 0.66 8.06 -3.15
N GLY A 185 1.13 9.27 -3.39
CA GLY A 185 0.27 10.45 -3.53
C GLY A 185 -0.27 11.02 -2.20
N GLU A 186 0.06 10.39 -1.07
CA GLU A 186 -0.36 10.85 0.26
C GLU A 186 0.67 11.76 0.92
N ALA A 187 1.84 11.88 0.33
CA ALA A 187 2.92 12.74 0.83
C ALA A 187 2.64 14.24 0.62
N ASP A 188 1.40 14.61 0.33
CA ASP A 188 0.99 16.00 0.15
C ASP A 188 1.25 16.80 1.43
N GLU A 189 1.90 17.93 1.25
CA GLU A 189 2.19 18.87 2.33
C GLU A 189 0.92 19.38 3.02
N ASP A 190 -0.24 19.22 2.38
CA ASP A 190 -1.53 19.73 2.81
C ASP A 190 -2.48 18.66 3.39
N SER A 191 -2.01 17.46 3.71
CA SER A 191 -2.85 16.46 4.39
C SER A 191 -3.23 16.88 5.81
N GLU A 192 -4.41 16.43 6.30
CA GLU A 192 -4.90 16.74 7.66
C GLU A 192 -3.85 16.48 8.74
N ILE A 193 -3.21 15.30 8.69
CA ILE A 193 -2.19 14.95 9.67
C ILE A 193 -0.94 15.82 9.54
N THR A 194 -0.50 16.15 8.32
CA THR A 194 0.65 17.02 8.10
C THR A 194 0.40 18.42 8.64
N ARG A 195 -0.76 19.03 8.32
CA ARG A 195 -1.13 20.33 8.86
C ARG A 195 -1.14 20.34 10.38
N TRP A 196 -1.75 19.31 10.98
CA TRP A 196 -1.82 19.20 12.43
C TRP A 196 -0.43 19.04 13.09
N LEU A 197 0.43 18.19 12.54
CA LEU A 197 1.80 18.02 13.07
C LEU A 197 2.57 19.33 13.02
N VAL A 198 2.56 20.03 11.89
CA VAL A 198 3.26 21.30 11.70
C VAL A 198 2.72 22.38 12.64
N GLN A 199 1.39 22.49 12.79
CA GLN A 199 0.75 23.45 13.71
C GLN A 199 1.12 23.21 15.17
N ASN A 200 1.44 21.97 15.55
CA ASN A 200 1.89 21.59 16.90
C ASN A 200 3.42 21.63 17.07
N GLY A 201 4.15 22.15 16.10
CA GLY A 201 5.62 22.27 16.14
C GLY A 201 6.34 20.92 16.08
N VAL A 202 5.73 19.92 15.46
CA VAL A 202 6.34 18.60 15.24
C VAL A 202 7.16 18.66 13.95
N ASN A 203 8.43 18.28 14.02
CA ASN A 203 9.30 18.19 12.86
C ASN A 203 9.02 16.90 12.08
N ILE A 204 8.82 16.98 10.78
CA ILE A 204 8.69 15.82 9.89
C ILE A 204 10.06 15.60 9.25
N CYS A 205 10.77 14.54 9.68
CA CYS A 205 12.11 14.22 9.20
C CYS A 205 12.10 13.69 7.78
N VAL A 206 11.22 12.72 7.50
CA VAL A 206 11.04 12.18 6.14
C VAL A 206 9.58 11.84 5.90
N ARG A 207 9.14 12.04 4.66
CA ARG A 207 7.89 11.48 4.12
C ARG A 207 8.27 10.44 3.10
N PHE A 208 7.79 9.20 3.28
CA PHE A 208 8.13 8.17 2.33
C PHE A 208 6.92 7.23 2.05
N PRO A 209 6.57 7.05 0.76
CA PRO A 209 7.15 7.68 -0.43
C PRO A 209 6.79 9.17 -0.56
N GLY A 210 7.80 10.00 -0.74
CA GLY A 210 7.74 11.44 -0.95
C GLY A 210 9.10 11.90 -1.44
N ARG A 211 9.20 13.05 -2.07
CA ARG A 211 10.48 13.55 -2.58
C ARG A 211 11.52 13.60 -1.45
N CYS A 212 12.50 12.72 -1.54
CA CYS A 212 13.59 12.60 -0.57
C CYS A 212 14.91 12.29 -1.28
N THR A 213 15.98 12.47 -0.55
CA THR A 213 17.34 12.10 -0.95
C THR A 213 17.80 10.88 -0.15
N VAL A 214 18.88 10.25 -0.58
CA VAL A 214 19.54 9.19 0.20
C VAL A 214 19.96 9.73 1.59
N ALA A 215 20.37 11.00 1.68
CA ALA A 215 20.72 11.63 2.96
C ALA A 215 19.51 11.70 3.91
N ASP A 216 18.32 12.04 3.41
CA ASP A 216 17.09 12.06 4.22
C ASP A 216 16.78 10.64 4.74
N ILE A 217 16.92 9.61 3.89
CA ILE A 217 16.72 8.21 4.27
C ILE A 217 17.75 7.78 5.32
N GLN A 218 19.04 8.13 5.14
CA GLN A 218 20.10 7.83 6.09
C GLN A 218 19.82 8.40 7.48
N ASN A 219 19.22 9.60 7.53
CA ASN A 219 18.90 10.31 8.77
C ASN A 219 17.50 10.00 9.33
N ALA A 220 16.69 9.21 8.66
CA ALA A 220 15.34 8.85 9.13
C ALA A 220 15.30 8.29 10.56
N PRO A 221 16.33 7.54 11.07
CA PRO A 221 16.35 7.08 12.46
C PRO A 221 16.44 8.20 13.51
N SER A 222 16.72 9.45 13.12
CA SER A 222 16.67 10.60 14.03
C SER A 222 15.26 10.94 14.52
N ALA A 223 14.22 10.49 13.81
CA ALA A 223 12.84 10.70 14.23
C ALA A 223 12.50 9.98 15.53
N SER A 224 11.71 10.63 16.38
CA SER A 224 11.26 10.04 17.64
C SER A 224 10.14 9.01 17.46
N LEU A 225 9.40 9.06 16.33
CA LEU A 225 8.25 8.22 16.05
C LEU A 225 8.06 8.02 14.53
N ASN A 226 7.68 6.83 14.11
CA ASN A 226 7.15 6.58 12.77
C ASN A 226 5.62 6.58 12.81
N ILE A 227 4.97 7.33 11.91
CA ILE A 227 3.54 7.27 11.68
C ILE A 227 3.31 6.51 10.39
N VAL A 228 2.67 5.35 10.48
CA VAL A 228 2.38 4.47 9.34
C VAL A 228 0.93 4.70 8.92
N THR A 229 0.73 5.33 7.78
CA THR A 229 -0.61 5.65 7.27
C THR A 229 -1.09 4.69 6.19
N ASP A 230 -0.15 3.93 5.61
CA ASP A 230 -0.42 2.92 4.59
C ASP A 230 0.33 1.61 4.90
N PRO A 231 -0.26 0.44 4.60
CA PRO A 231 0.36 -0.86 4.86
C PRO A 231 1.76 -1.03 4.25
N ILE A 232 2.06 -0.38 3.12
CA ILE A 232 3.39 -0.48 2.48
C ILE A 232 4.54 0.01 3.38
N GLY A 233 4.27 0.95 4.29
CA GLY A 233 5.25 1.48 5.23
C GLY A 233 5.57 0.59 6.44
N LEU A 234 4.75 -0.43 6.69
CA LEU A 234 4.83 -1.16 7.95
C LEU A 234 6.07 -2.06 8.08
N LYS A 235 6.50 -2.72 7.00
CA LYS A 235 7.74 -3.52 7.02
C LYS A 235 8.95 -2.64 7.39
N LEU A 236 9.03 -1.44 6.84
CA LEU A 236 10.07 -0.47 7.19
C LEU A 236 9.97 -0.04 8.66
N ALA A 237 8.77 0.32 9.13
CA ALA A 237 8.56 0.71 10.53
C ALA A 237 8.98 -0.38 11.52
N LYS A 238 8.68 -1.66 11.23
CA LYS A 238 9.10 -2.81 12.03
C LYS A 238 10.64 -2.95 12.07
N LYS A 239 11.30 -2.85 10.91
CA LYS A 239 12.79 -2.85 10.84
C LYS A 239 13.40 -1.68 11.63
N MET A 240 12.82 -0.48 11.52
CA MET A 240 13.30 0.69 12.28
C MET A 240 13.09 0.52 13.80
N LEU A 241 12.02 -0.13 14.23
CA LEU A 241 11.82 -0.47 15.63
C LEU A 241 12.88 -1.48 16.10
N GLU A 242 13.15 -2.50 15.32
CA GLU A 242 14.13 -3.55 15.66
C GLU A 242 15.56 -2.99 15.72
N GLN A 243 15.99 -2.28 14.69
CA GLN A 243 17.38 -1.83 14.50
C GLN A 243 17.70 -0.55 15.28
N TYR A 244 16.78 0.42 15.28
CA TYR A 244 17.00 1.77 15.82
C TYR A 244 16.13 2.08 17.04
N LYS A 245 15.24 1.15 17.45
CA LYS A 245 14.27 1.38 18.55
C LYS A 245 13.36 2.57 18.31
N THR A 246 13.10 2.92 17.04
CA THR A 246 12.14 3.95 16.67
C THR A 246 10.74 3.36 16.74
N PRO A 247 9.88 3.80 17.68
CA PRO A 247 8.53 3.28 17.81
C PRO A 247 7.68 3.68 16.59
N TYR A 248 6.55 2.99 16.39
CA TYR A 248 5.60 3.38 15.36
C TYR A 248 4.16 3.33 15.86
N ILE A 249 3.31 4.11 15.20
CA ILE A 249 1.86 4.12 15.38
C ILE A 249 1.23 3.86 14.01
N LEU A 250 0.23 2.97 13.98
CA LEU A 250 -0.62 2.78 12.82
C LEU A 250 -1.69 3.88 12.81
N PHE A 251 -1.73 4.63 11.73
CA PHE A 251 -2.72 5.68 11.50
C PHE A 251 -3.46 5.38 10.19
N GLY A 252 -4.23 4.30 10.19
CA GLY A 252 -4.93 3.82 9.00
C GLY A 252 -6.09 4.73 8.59
N LYS A 253 -6.54 4.55 7.36
CA LYS A 253 -7.76 5.19 6.83
C LYS A 253 -9.00 4.44 7.32
N TYR A 254 -9.33 4.64 8.58
CA TYR A 254 -10.45 3.96 9.23
C TYR A 254 -11.80 4.55 8.82
N ALA A 255 -12.82 3.70 8.77
CA ALA A 255 -14.21 4.05 8.58
C ALA A 255 -14.89 4.44 9.89
N ASP A 256 -14.43 3.89 11.04
CA ASP A 256 -14.96 4.24 12.37
C ASP A 256 -14.28 5.52 12.89
N PRO A 257 -15.04 6.63 13.11
CA PRO A 257 -14.52 7.86 13.68
C PRO A 257 -13.82 7.69 15.03
N LYS A 258 -14.23 6.67 15.82
CA LYS A 258 -13.61 6.37 17.13
C LYS A 258 -12.19 5.84 16.98
N ARG A 259 -11.89 5.05 15.93
CA ARG A 259 -10.54 4.57 15.64
C ARG A 259 -9.63 5.71 15.24
N ILE A 260 -10.12 6.62 14.38
CA ILE A 260 -9.36 7.82 14.00
C ILE A 260 -9.05 8.67 15.23
N LEU A 261 -10.05 8.91 16.09
CA LEU A 261 -9.85 9.63 17.34
C LEU A 261 -8.79 8.97 18.24
N SER A 262 -8.84 7.65 18.35
CA SER A 262 -7.84 6.87 19.11
C SER A 262 -6.43 7.05 18.57
N CYS A 263 -6.26 7.13 17.24
CA CYS A 263 -4.97 7.40 16.60
C CYS A 263 -4.45 8.79 17.00
N TYR A 264 -5.27 9.85 16.91
CA TYR A 264 -4.87 11.20 17.32
C TYR A 264 -4.51 11.26 18.82
N LYS A 265 -5.31 10.64 19.70
CA LYS A 265 -4.99 10.55 21.13
C LYS A 265 -3.67 9.79 21.39
N SER A 266 -3.38 8.78 20.60
CA SER A 266 -2.10 8.06 20.69
C SER A 266 -0.92 8.92 20.25
N LEU A 267 -1.06 9.68 19.16
CA LEU A 267 -0.06 10.63 18.69
C LEU A 267 0.19 11.73 19.74
N GLN A 268 -0.86 12.33 20.29
CA GLN A 268 -0.75 13.36 21.34
C GLN A 268 0.07 12.85 22.53
N ARG A 269 -0.22 11.63 23.01
CA ARG A 269 0.52 11.02 24.13
C ARG A 269 1.98 10.78 23.81
N HIS A 270 2.30 10.21 22.64
CA HIS A 270 3.69 9.90 22.24
C HIS A 270 4.52 11.17 22.00
N LEU A 271 3.91 12.18 21.40
CA LEU A 271 4.58 13.44 21.09
C LEU A 271 4.51 14.47 22.23
N LYS A 272 3.90 14.09 23.37
CA LYS A 272 3.69 14.95 24.55
C LYS A 272 2.98 16.26 24.19
N LEU A 273 1.97 16.18 23.33
CA LEU A 273 1.15 17.31 22.92
C LEU A 273 -0.05 17.45 23.84
N ALA A 274 -0.60 18.65 23.94
CA ALA A 274 -1.84 18.89 24.65
C ALA A 274 -3.01 18.15 23.99
N GLU A 275 -3.98 17.72 24.79
CA GLU A 275 -5.24 17.20 24.27
C GLU A 275 -5.98 18.32 23.53
N ASP A 276 -6.51 17.99 22.36
CA ASP A 276 -7.27 18.91 21.51
C ASP A 276 -8.72 18.44 21.39
N PRO A 277 -9.69 19.13 22.02
CA PRO A 277 -11.11 18.80 21.93
C PRO A 277 -11.69 18.88 20.51
N PHE A 278 -10.95 19.47 19.58
CA PHE A 278 -11.36 19.54 18.18
C PHE A 278 -11.59 18.13 17.58
N TRP A 279 -10.72 17.17 17.89
CA TRP A 279 -10.83 15.81 17.37
C TRP A 279 -12.06 15.06 17.87
N GLU A 280 -12.45 15.29 19.12
CA GLU A 280 -13.68 14.72 19.68
C GLU A 280 -14.92 15.26 18.99
N LYS A 281 -14.94 16.58 18.72
CA LYS A 281 -16.03 17.20 17.96
C LYS A 281 -16.11 16.65 16.53
N ARG A 282 -14.97 16.47 15.86
CA ARG A 282 -14.90 15.88 14.51
C ARG A 282 -15.45 14.45 14.51
N ALA A 283 -15.04 13.62 15.48
CA ALA A 283 -15.56 12.26 15.61
C ALA A 283 -17.07 12.22 15.77
N ILE A 284 -17.66 13.11 16.60
CA ILE A 284 -19.11 13.21 16.78
C ILE A 284 -19.80 13.64 15.49
N GLN A 285 -19.26 14.61 14.75
CA GLN A 285 -19.82 15.06 13.48
C GLN A 285 -19.88 13.94 12.45
N LEU A 286 -18.81 13.16 12.31
CA LEU A 286 -18.78 12.07 11.34
C LEU A 286 -19.59 10.85 11.80
N GLN A 287 -19.75 10.66 13.11
CA GLN A 287 -20.70 9.69 13.64
C GLN A 287 -22.14 10.04 13.25
N ALA A 288 -22.53 11.34 13.34
CA ALA A 288 -23.85 11.80 12.89
C ALA A 288 -24.05 11.65 11.37
N LEU A 289 -22.99 11.80 10.57
CA LEU A 289 -23.04 11.54 9.14
C LEU A 289 -23.24 10.05 8.82
N TRP A 290 -22.60 9.16 9.60
CA TRP A 290 -22.84 7.71 9.52
C TRP A 290 -24.30 7.36 9.88
N GLU A 291 -24.91 8.02 10.85
CA GLU A 291 -26.33 7.82 11.18
C GLU A 291 -27.24 8.16 10.00
N GLN A 292 -26.93 9.22 9.25
CA GLN A 292 -27.67 9.57 8.03
C GLN A 292 -27.49 8.52 6.93
N ILE A 293 -26.26 8.03 6.72
CA ILE A 293 -25.98 6.94 5.80
C ILE A 293 -26.74 5.68 6.20
N GLY A 294 -26.88 5.42 7.49
CA GLY A 294 -27.63 4.31 8.03
C GLY A 294 -29.01 4.20 7.43
N TYR A 295 -29.77 5.29 7.32
CA TYR A 295 -31.11 5.30 6.69
C TYR A 295 -31.08 4.91 5.20
N CYS A 296 -29.95 5.14 4.53
CA CYS A 296 -29.81 4.80 3.11
C CYS A 296 -29.41 3.33 2.88
N VAL A 297 -28.76 2.68 3.85
CA VAL A 297 -28.18 1.35 3.69
C VAL A 297 -28.86 0.26 4.52
N GLU A 298 -29.73 0.60 5.45
CA GLU A 298 -30.44 -0.34 6.31
C GLU A 298 -31.18 -1.41 5.50
N GLY A 299 -30.92 -2.68 5.79
CA GLY A 299 -31.52 -3.83 5.10
C GLY A 299 -30.98 -4.11 3.70
N LYS A 300 -30.17 -3.21 3.12
CA LYS A 300 -29.62 -3.38 1.78
C LYS A 300 -28.48 -4.40 1.75
N GLN A 301 -28.36 -5.09 0.63
CA GLN A 301 -27.32 -6.07 0.37
C GLN A 301 -26.30 -5.51 -0.62
N TYR A 302 -25.02 -5.82 -0.40
CA TYR A 302 -23.94 -5.29 -1.24
C TYR A 302 -22.80 -6.28 -1.46
N ILE A 303 -22.01 -6.01 -2.50
CA ILE A 303 -20.73 -6.66 -2.73
C ILE A 303 -19.63 -5.60 -2.53
N TYR A 304 -18.60 -5.98 -1.80
CA TYR A 304 -17.46 -5.13 -1.51
C TYR A 304 -16.21 -5.60 -2.24
N SER A 305 -15.61 -4.73 -3.03
CA SER A 305 -14.34 -5.00 -3.70
C SER A 305 -13.23 -4.06 -3.24
N ASN A 306 -13.45 -2.76 -3.32
CA ASN A 306 -12.42 -1.78 -2.99
C ASN A 306 -13.03 -0.44 -2.59
N SER A 307 -12.40 0.20 -1.60
CA SER A 307 -12.60 1.60 -1.27
C SER A 307 -11.28 2.20 -0.80
N PRO A 308 -11.21 3.51 -0.64
CA PRO A 308 -10.02 4.17 -0.09
C PRO A 308 -9.77 3.93 1.39
N LEU A 309 -10.80 3.44 2.11
CA LEU A 309 -10.72 3.13 3.53
C LEU A 309 -10.34 1.66 3.75
N ILE A 310 -9.94 1.32 4.96
CA ILE A 310 -9.68 -0.07 5.36
C ILE A 310 -10.98 -0.87 5.19
N SER A 311 -10.94 -1.92 4.36
CA SER A 311 -12.14 -2.63 3.89
C SER A 311 -12.92 -3.28 5.01
N ILE A 312 -12.25 -4.01 5.90
CA ILE A 312 -12.90 -4.65 7.06
C ILE A 312 -13.56 -3.61 7.95
N ASP A 313 -12.92 -2.48 8.21
CA ASP A 313 -13.47 -1.42 9.04
C ASP A 313 -14.72 -0.79 8.41
N MET A 314 -14.69 -0.61 7.09
CA MET A 314 -15.85 -0.14 6.32
C MET A 314 -17.03 -1.13 6.35
N ILE A 315 -16.74 -2.44 6.20
CA ILE A 315 -17.76 -3.49 6.28
C ILE A 315 -18.40 -3.52 7.68
N LEU A 316 -17.59 -3.44 8.74
CA LEU A 316 -18.07 -3.41 10.11
C LEU A 316 -18.95 -2.17 10.40
N MET A 317 -18.58 -1.02 9.84
CA MET A 317 -19.41 0.18 9.95
C MET A 317 -20.74 0.02 9.22
N LEU A 318 -20.74 -0.47 7.99
CA LEU A 318 -21.96 -0.72 7.21
C LEU A 318 -22.88 -1.75 7.89
N GLU A 319 -22.31 -2.82 8.47
CA GLU A 319 -23.06 -3.81 9.24
C GLU A 319 -23.74 -3.17 10.46
N ARG A 320 -23.03 -2.32 11.19
CA ARG A 320 -23.58 -1.59 12.36
C ARG A 320 -24.86 -0.82 12.02
N TYR A 321 -24.97 -0.37 10.75
CA TYR A 321 -26.13 0.33 10.21
C TYR A 321 -27.07 -0.58 9.39
N GLY A 322 -26.96 -1.89 9.56
CA GLY A 322 -27.90 -2.87 9.02
C GLY A 322 -27.70 -3.30 7.57
N ALA A 323 -26.64 -2.85 6.91
CA ALA A 323 -26.28 -3.33 5.57
C ALA A 323 -25.65 -4.73 5.63
N LYS A 324 -25.86 -5.56 4.60
CA LYS A 324 -25.44 -6.97 4.58
C LYS A 324 -24.45 -7.23 3.43
N PRO A 325 -23.17 -7.50 3.71
CA PRO A 325 -22.21 -7.88 2.70
C PRO A 325 -22.53 -9.31 2.17
N LEU A 326 -22.68 -9.44 0.87
CA LEU A 326 -22.82 -10.73 0.19
C LEU A 326 -21.48 -11.35 -0.16
N ALA A 327 -20.54 -10.51 -0.58
CA ALA A 327 -19.16 -10.90 -0.86
C ALA A 327 -18.19 -9.79 -0.51
N TYR A 328 -16.97 -10.20 -0.12
CA TYR A 328 -15.83 -9.33 0.13
C TYR A 328 -14.61 -9.82 -0.64
N TYR A 329 -14.04 -8.96 -1.46
CA TYR A 329 -12.84 -9.23 -2.23
C TYR A 329 -11.63 -8.55 -1.60
N VAL A 330 -10.71 -9.35 -1.09
CA VAL A 330 -9.43 -8.88 -0.56
C VAL A 330 -8.50 -8.61 -1.74
N ILE A 331 -8.06 -7.36 -1.94
CA ILE A 331 -7.14 -7.00 -3.02
C ILE A 331 -5.71 -7.43 -2.69
N SER A 332 -5.24 -7.12 -1.49
CA SER A 332 -3.96 -7.58 -0.98
C SER A 332 -4.04 -7.78 0.52
N LYS A 333 -3.33 -8.82 1.01
CA LYS A 333 -3.24 -9.05 2.45
C LYS A 333 -2.35 -7.99 3.09
N ASN A 334 -2.82 -7.41 4.19
CA ASN A 334 -2.08 -6.40 4.91
C ASN A 334 -2.37 -6.45 6.42
N ASP A 335 -1.48 -5.86 7.22
CA ASP A 335 -1.57 -5.93 8.67
C ASP A 335 -2.71 -5.08 9.25
N PHE A 336 -3.15 -4.01 8.59
CA PHE A 336 -4.31 -3.22 9.04
C PHE A 336 -5.59 -4.05 9.01
N GLU A 337 -5.79 -4.81 7.93
CA GLU A 337 -6.92 -5.74 7.81
C GLU A 337 -6.78 -6.93 8.77
N ARG A 338 -5.54 -7.44 8.94
CA ARG A 338 -5.26 -8.57 9.83
C ARG A 338 -5.61 -8.24 11.29
N GLU A 339 -5.33 -7.01 11.75
CA GLU A 339 -5.68 -6.57 13.10
C GLU A 339 -7.20 -6.53 13.33
N LEU A 340 -7.99 -6.22 12.31
CA LEU A 340 -9.45 -6.14 12.39
C LEU A 340 -10.15 -7.47 12.12
N PHE A 341 -9.44 -8.44 11.58
CA PHE A 341 -10.04 -9.72 11.18
C PHE A 341 -10.72 -10.48 12.34
N PRO A 342 -10.19 -10.53 13.58
CA PRO A 342 -10.90 -11.15 14.71
C PRO A 342 -12.26 -10.49 14.97
N GLU A 343 -12.37 -9.17 14.91
CA GLU A 343 -13.64 -8.45 15.08
C GLU A 343 -14.60 -8.80 13.94
N PHE A 344 -14.12 -8.84 12.70
CA PHE A 344 -14.91 -9.25 11.54
C PHE A 344 -15.42 -10.69 11.65
N LYS A 345 -14.61 -11.62 12.15
CA LYS A 345 -15.02 -13.02 12.42
C LYS A 345 -16.12 -13.14 13.46
N HIS A 346 -16.18 -12.23 14.42
CA HIS A 346 -17.18 -12.22 15.49
C HIS A 346 -18.40 -11.33 15.17
N SER A 347 -18.43 -10.72 13.99
CA SER A 347 -19.57 -9.93 13.52
C SER A 347 -20.76 -10.82 13.13
N ASN A 348 -21.93 -10.22 12.90
CA ASN A 348 -23.15 -10.96 12.55
C ASN A 348 -23.28 -11.26 11.05
N VAL A 349 -22.23 -11.02 10.26
CA VAL A 349 -22.24 -11.23 8.80
C VAL A 349 -21.36 -12.41 8.40
N ASP A 350 -21.75 -13.10 7.34
CA ASP A 350 -21.02 -14.25 6.79
C ASP A 350 -20.89 -14.13 5.26
N PRO A 351 -20.20 -13.09 4.75
CA PRO A 351 -20.03 -12.94 3.31
C PRO A 351 -19.17 -14.04 2.71
N LEU A 352 -19.30 -14.21 1.39
CA LEU A 352 -18.30 -14.93 0.61
C LEU A 352 -17.02 -14.11 0.55
N VAL A 353 -15.87 -14.71 0.86
CA VAL A 353 -14.57 -14.02 0.87
C VAL A 353 -13.63 -14.68 -0.13
N ALA A 354 -12.89 -13.84 -0.86
CA ALA A 354 -11.87 -14.31 -1.80
C ALA A 354 -10.75 -13.30 -1.95
N LEU A 355 -9.51 -13.78 -2.19
CA LEU A 355 -8.38 -12.95 -2.54
C LEU A 355 -8.39 -12.69 -4.05
N LEU A 356 -8.24 -11.42 -4.46
CA LEU A 356 -8.11 -11.02 -5.87
C LEU A 356 -9.19 -11.63 -6.79
N ALA A 357 -10.45 -11.40 -6.46
CA ALA A 357 -11.53 -11.89 -7.29
C ALA A 357 -11.46 -11.34 -8.72
N ASP A 358 -11.63 -12.22 -9.68
CA ASP A 358 -11.72 -11.93 -11.11
C ASP A 358 -12.99 -11.12 -11.42
N PHE A 359 -12.94 -10.24 -12.43
CA PHE A 359 -14.11 -9.53 -12.95
C PHE A 359 -15.24 -10.49 -13.35
N GLY A 360 -14.94 -11.68 -13.89
CA GLY A 360 -15.91 -12.71 -14.22
C GLY A 360 -16.63 -13.28 -13.00
N ILE A 361 -15.99 -13.31 -11.84
CA ILE A 361 -16.63 -13.69 -10.57
C ILE A 361 -17.63 -12.62 -10.15
N SER A 362 -17.23 -11.35 -10.23
CA SER A 362 -18.11 -10.21 -9.92
C SER A 362 -19.37 -10.22 -10.76
N GLU A 363 -19.26 -10.41 -12.08
CA GLU A 363 -20.41 -10.50 -12.99
C GLU A 363 -21.37 -11.62 -12.59
N ARG A 364 -20.85 -12.81 -12.31
CA ARG A 364 -21.65 -13.96 -11.91
C ARG A 364 -22.36 -13.74 -10.56
N LEU A 365 -21.69 -13.12 -9.58
CA LEU A 365 -22.32 -12.83 -8.29
C LEU A 365 -23.40 -11.76 -8.41
N LEU A 366 -23.20 -10.74 -9.26
CA LEU A 366 -24.21 -9.73 -9.56
C LEU A 366 -25.46 -10.36 -10.19
N GLU A 367 -25.31 -11.31 -11.12
CA GLU A 367 -26.41 -12.02 -11.76
C GLU A 367 -27.20 -12.93 -10.78
N ILE A 368 -26.48 -13.61 -9.88
CA ILE A 368 -27.07 -14.56 -8.94
C ILE A 368 -27.76 -13.86 -7.77
N TYR A 369 -27.06 -12.91 -7.13
CA TYR A 369 -27.48 -12.31 -5.86
C TYR A 369 -28.22 -10.99 -6.01
N LYS A 370 -28.05 -10.30 -7.14
CA LYS A 370 -28.68 -9.01 -7.43
C LYS A 370 -28.61 -8.03 -6.26
N PRO A 371 -27.40 -7.68 -5.79
CA PRO A 371 -27.21 -6.77 -4.67
C PRO A 371 -27.79 -5.38 -4.98
N ASP A 372 -28.16 -4.64 -3.94
CA ASP A 372 -28.66 -3.27 -4.07
C ASP A 372 -27.58 -2.29 -4.55
N PHE A 373 -26.31 -2.51 -4.15
CA PHE A 373 -25.19 -1.69 -4.59
C PHE A 373 -23.88 -2.48 -4.57
N PHE A 374 -22.87 -1.93 -5.25
CA PHE A 374 -21.52 -2.46 -5.32
C PHE A 374 -20.52 -1.39 -4.86
N ILE A 375 -19.58 -1.77 -3.99
CA ILE A 375 -18.50 -0.91 -3.53
C ILE A 375 -17.20 -1.31 -4.23
N GLY A 376 -16.69 -0.41 -5.07
CA GLY A 376 -15.51 -0.64 -5.87
C GLY A 376 -15.76 -0.34 -7.34
N ARG A 377 -14.87 -0.81 -8.21
CA ARG A 377 -14.93 -0.52 -9.65
C ARG A 377 -15.53 -1.67 -10.44
N LEU A 378 -16.47 -1.36 -11.29
CA LEU A 378 -17.03 -2.25 -12.29
C LEU A 378 -16.81 -1.68 -13.70
N SER A 379 -16.80 -2.57 -14.72
CA SER A 379 -16.78 -2.09 -16.10
C SER A 379 -18.08 -1.37 -16.45
N GLU A 380 -18.02 -0.33 -17.30
CA GLU A 380 -19.21 0.39 -17.76
C GLU A 380 -20.27 -0.54 -18.38
N ASN A 381 -19.82 -1.55 -19.12
CA ASN A 381 -20.75 -2.53 -19.72
C ASN A 381 -21.51 -3.31 -18.66
N LEU A 382 -20.86 -3.65 -17.57
CA LEU A 382 -21.47 -4.40 -16.48
C LEU A 382 -22.46 -3.52 -15.69
N ILE A 383 -22.10 -2.26 -15.43
CA ILE A 383 -22.99 -1.29 -14.80
C ILE A 383 -24.26 -1.10 -15.64
N ARG A 384 -24.12 -0.91 -16.96
CA ARG A 384 -25.26 -0.76 -17.86
C ARG A 384 -26.15 -2.01 -17.96
N LYS A 385 -25.53 -3.19 -17.90
CA LYS A 385 -26.25 -4.48 -17.98
C LYS A 385 -27.06 -4.77 -16.72
N THR A 386 -26.53 -4.40 -15.55
CA THR A 386 -27.10 -4.76 -14.23
C THR A 386 -27.93 -3.64 -13.60
N GLU A 387 -27.78 -2.38 -14.09
CA GLU A 387 -28.38 -1.17 -13.52
C GLU A 387 -28.08 -0.98 -12.02
N ILE A 388 -27.00 -1.61 -11.53
CA ILE A 388 -26.60 -1.56 -10.12
C ILE A 388 -25.99 -0.20 -9.77
N SER A 389 -26.30 0.31 -8.58
CA SER A 389 -25.59 1.46 -8.02
C SER A 389 -24.16 1.08 -7.68
N CYS A 390 -23.18 1.67 -8.38
CA CYS A 390 -21.76 1.41 -8.20
C CYS A 390 -21.10 2.58 -7.46
N LEU A 391 -20.54 2.31 -6.30
CA LEU A 391 -19.74 3.26 -5.52
C LEU A 391 -18.27 3.14 -5.96
N ASP A 392 -17.93 3.77 -7.07
CA ASP A 392 -16.56 3.89 -7.54
C ASP A 392 -15.95 5.19 -7.01
N PHE A 393 -14.92 5.08 -6.20
CA PHE A 393 -14.24 6.21 -5.57
C PHE A 393 -13.12 6.81 -6.45
N GLU A 394 -13.06 6.48 -7.74
CA GLU A 394 -12.10 7.10 -8.66
C GLU A 394 -12.32 8.61 -8.70
N GLY A 395 -11.24 9.37 -8.51
CA GLY A 395 -11.31 10.85 -8.46
C GLY A 395 -11.77 11.45 -7.14
N VAL A 396 -12.13 10.66 -6.14
CA VAL A 396 -12.32 11.16 -4.78
C VAL A 396 -10.95 11.43 -4.18
N SER A 397 -10.62 12.71 -3.99
CA SER A 397 -9.38 13.09 -3.31
C SER A 397 -9.43 12.65 -1.85
N ILE A 398 -8.55 11.74 -1.47
CA ILE A 398 -8.60 11.13 -0.15
C ILE A 398 -7.29 11.41 0.55
N GLY A 399 -7.35 12.39 1.45
CA GLY A 399 -6.32 12.63 2.44
C GLY A 399 -6.28 11.52 3.50
N GLN A 400 -5.99 11.88 4.72
CA GLN A 400 -5.90 10.99 5.87
C GLN A 400 -6.80 11.51 7.00
N GLY A 401 -7.05 10.66 7.98
CA GLY A 401 -7.80 11.05 9.16
C GLY A 401 -9.28 11.29 8.90
N PHE A 402 -9.82 12.30 9.55
CA PHE A 402 -11.23 12.65 9.45
C PHE A 402 -11.61 13.24 8.09
N ASP A 403 -10.70 13.97 7.43
CA ASP A 403 -10.96 14.53 6.10
C ASP A 403 -11.16 13.41 5.06
N ALA A 404 -10.38 12.33 5.13
CA ALA A 404 -10.54 11.16 4.29
C ALA A 404 -11.91 10.50 4.49
N LEU A 405 -12.27 10.28 5.76
CA LEU A 405 -13.57 9.68 6.10
C LEU A 405 -14.71 10.56 5.63
N GLN A 406 -14.66 11.88 5.88
CA GLN A 406 -15.70 12.80 5.45
C GLN A 406 -15.93 12.74 3.95
N ALA A 407 -14.87 12.80 3.15
CA ALA A 407 -14.97 12.75 1.68
C ALA A 407 -15.67 11.47 1.19
N VAL A 408 -15.34 10.32 1.81
CA VAL A 408 -15.98 9.04 1.48
C VAL A 408 -17.45 9.04 1.88
N LEU A 409 -17.80 9.50 3.09
CA LEU A 409 -19.17 9.50 3.56
C LEU A 409 -20.06 10.46 2.74
N GLU A 410 -19.57 11.65 2.40
CA GLU A 410 -20.28 12.59 1.54
C GLU A 410 -20.53 12.01 0.14
N TYR A 411 -19.52 11.30 -0.42
CA TYR A 411 -19.69 10.60 -1.70
C TYR A 411 -20.77 9.51 -1.62
N ILE A 412 -20.76 8.69 -0.57
CA ILE A 412 -21.77 7.63 -0.36
C ILE A 412 -23.17 8.23 -0.23
N MET A 413 -23.32 9.30 0.57
CA MET A 413 -24.60 10.00 0.73
C MET A 413 -25.13 10.52 -0.60
N LYS A 414 -24.27 11.14 -1.42
CA LYS A 414 -24.65 11.64 -2.74
C LYS A 414 -25.06 10.51 -3.68
N ALA A 415 -24.36 9.38 -3.63
CA ALA A 415 -24.61 8.26 -4.55
C ALA A 415 -25.84 7.42 -4.17
N LEU A 416 -26.10 7.24 -2.87
CA LEU A 416 -27.21 6.40 -2.38
C LEU A 416 -28.42 7.20 -1.88
N GLY A 417 -28.24 8.45 -1.44
CA GLY A 417 -29.29 9.33 -0.90
C GLY A 417 -30.04 10.13 -1.96
N GLY A 418 -29.52 10.27 -3.17
CA GLY A 418 -30.15 11.03 -4.26
C GLY A 418 -31.31 10.30 -4.97
N GLN A 419 -31.80 9.20 -4.43
CA GLN A 419 -32.94 8.42 -4.94
C GLN A 419 -34.22 8.59 -4.09
N THR A 420 -34.28 9.58 -3.21
CA THR A 420 -35.51 9.93 -2.46
C THR A 420 -36.22 11.12 -3.05
#